data_6606b2ebc11c348f97315370a1d3b68b
#
_entry.id   6606b2ebc11c348f97315370a1d3b68b
#
_cell.length_a   1.000
_cell.length_b   1.000
_cell.length_c   1.000
_cell.angle_alpha   90.00
_cell.angle_beta   90.00
_cell.angle_gamma   90.00
#
_symmetry.space_group_name_H-M   'P 1'
#
loop_
_entity.id
_entity.type
_entity.pdbx_description
1 polymer ?
#
loop_
_entity_poly.entity_id
_entity_poly.type
_entity_poly.pdbx_seq_one_letter_code
_entity_poly.pdbx_strand_id
1 'polypeptide(L)'
;MTSLSALKPGFVSVSLADDMAVPVSRVPEAIKAFRAIAEKHDVIVATYGHASDGNLHAKMMVDPYDRDNWERAFKTVSEIFEACIELDGTVTGEHGVGIAKAIDFKKERVSNLKTYREIKTAMDPNNILNPGKTFDFEGDPLADLRYPVKD
;
A
#
# COMPACT_ATOMS: atom_id res chain seq x y z
N MET A 1 -12.03 -6.89 -13.32
CA MET A 1 -11.95 -6.58 -11.88
C MET A 1 -13.10 -7.14 -11.04
N THR A 2 -14.23 -7.44 -11.64
CA THR A 2 -15.42 -8.04 -10.97
C THR A 2 -15.26 -9.52 -10.55
N SER A 3 -14.23 -10.22 -11.04
CA SER A 3 -14.03 -11.65 -10.77
C SER A 3 -13.54 -11.97 -9.34
N LEU A 4 -12.80 -11.07 -8.69
CA LEU A 4 -12.31 -11.29 -7.33
C LEU A 4 -13.45 -11.32 -6.31
N SER A 5 -14.43 -10.43 -6.43
CA SER A 5 -15.61 -10.41 -5.55
C SER A 5 -16.48 -11.68 -5.64
N ALA A 6 -16.31 -12.47 -6.72
CA ALA A 6 -16.99 -13.75 -6.87
C ALA A 6 -16.32 -14.88 -6.07
N LEU A 7 -15.06 -14.73 -5.64
CA LEU A 7 -14.32 -15.75 -4.88
C LEU A 7 -14.88 -15.95 -3.47
N LYS A 8 -15.38 -14.90 -2.84
CA LYS A 8 -15.94 -14.96 -1.48
C LYS A 8 -17.13 -14.00 -1.36
N PRO A 9 -18.38 -14.50 -1.43
CA PRO A 9 -19.58 -13.68 -1.26
C PRO A 9 -19.55 -12.91 0.06
N GLY A 10 -19.92 -11.62 0.02
CA GLY A 10 -19.91 -10.73 1.19
C GLY A 10 -18.60 -9.96 1.38
N PHE A 11 -17.52 -10.39 0.75
CA PHE A 11 -16.24 -9.68 0.79
C PHE A 11 -16.15 -8.61 -0.31
N VAL A 12 -15.41 -7.54 -0.04
CA VAL A 12 -15.10 -6.49 -1.01
C VAL A 12 -13.63 -6.53 -1.39
N SER A 13 -13.34 -6.18 -2.63
CA SER A 13 -11.96 -6.06 -3.12
C SER A 13 -11.45 -4.66 -2.86
N VAL A 14 -10.32 -4.54 -2.16
CA VAL A 14 -9.69 -3.26 -1.82
C VAL A 14 -8.25 -3.19 -2.33
N SER A 15 -7.84 -1.99 -2.75
CA SER A 15 -6.47 -1.70 -3.22
C SER A 15 -5.70 -0.99 -2.10
N LEU A 16 -5.14 -1.77 -1.18
CA LEU A 16 -4.36 -1.25 -0.04
C LEU A 16 -2.86 -1.33 -0.31
N ALA A 17 -2.35 -2.50 -0.72
CA ALA A 17 -0.98 -2.72 -1.17
C ALA A 17 -0.93 -2.67 -2.70
N ASP A 18 -1.23 -1.51 -3.26
CA ASP A 18 -1.29 -1.31 -4.70
C ASP A 18 -0.08 -0.52 -5.19
N ASP A 19 0.42 -0.83 -6.41
CA ASP A 19 1.42 -0.02 -7.09
C ASP A 19 2.83 -0.06 -6.45
N MET A 20 3.28 -1.23 -6.06
CA MET A 20 4.68 -1.44 -5.69
C MET A 20 5.52 -1.71 -6.94
N ALA A 21 6.82 -1.47 -6.86
CA ALA A 21 7.73 -1.93 -7.90
C ALA A 21 8.97 -2.54 -7.28
N VAL A 22 9.45 -3.64 -7.88
CA VAL A 22 10.72 -4.29 -7.53
C VAL A 22 11.56 -4.45 -8.80
N PRO A 23 12.90 -4.61 -8.68
CA PRO A 23 13.71 -4.98 -9.85
C PRO A 23 13.10 -6.21 -10.55
N VAL A 24 13.04 -6.20 -11.89
CA VAL A 24 12.37 -7.25 -12.68
C VAL A 24 12.86 -8.64 -12.32
N SER A 25 14.16 -8.80 -12.05
CA SER A 25 14.76 -10.06 -11.61
C SER A 25 14.24 -10.56 -10.24
N ARG A 26 13.67 -9.67 -9.42
CA ARG A 26 13.15 -9.97 -8.08
C ARG A 26 11.63 -10.22 -8.06
N VAL A 27 10.95 -10.04 -9.18
CA VAL A 27 9.49 -10.26 -9.29
C VAL A 27 9.06 -11.65 -8.79
N PRO A 28 9.71 -12.77 -9.16
CA PRO A 28 9.30 -14.08 -8.64
C PRO A 28 9.44 -14.22 -7.13
N GLU A 29 10.46 -13.58 -6.55
CA GLU A 29 10.70 -13.57 -5.10
C GLU A 29 9.65 -12.72 -4.37
N ALA A 30 9.34 -11.54 -4.90
CA ALA A 30 8.29 -10.67 -4.37
C ALA A 30 6.92 -11.38 -4.33
N ILE A 31 6.53 -12.05 -5.42
CA ILE A 31 5.26 -12.79 -5.48
C ILE A 31 5.21 -13.91 -4.42
N LYS A 32 6.32 -14.62 -4.22
CA LYS A 32 6.40 -15.67 -3.17
C LYS A 32 6.27 -15.06 -1.77
N ALA A 33 6.96 -13.94 -1.51
CA ALA A 33 6.88 -13.24 -0.24
C ALA A 33 5.44 -12.75 0.04
N PHE A 34 4.78 -12.12 -0.94
CA PHE A 34 3.40 -11.65 -0.80
C PHE A 34 2.43 -12.76 -0.48
N ARG A 35 2.60 -13.94 -1.13
CA ARG A 35 1.78 -15.12 -0.83
C ARG A 35 1.99 -15.60 0.60
N ALA A 36 3.23 -15.75 1.04
CA ALA A 36 3.54 -16.20 2.39
C ALA A 36 3.01 -15.24 3.47
N ILE A 37 3.10 -13.92 3.23
CA ILE A 37 2.56 -12.90 4.12
C ILE A 37 1.02 -12.99 4.17
N ALA A 38 0.38 -13.14 3.02
CA ALA A 38 -1.08 -13.30 2.93
C ALA A 38 -1.57 -14.53 3.71
N GLU A 39 -0.90 -15.67 3.54
CA GLU A 39 -1.18 -16.91 4.29
C GLU A 39 -0.97 -16.74 5.81
N LYS A 40 0.12 -16.09 6.22
CA LYS A 40 0.42 -15.80 7.64
C LYS A 40 -0.70 -15.02 8.34
N HIS A 41 -1.32 -14.08 7.65
CA HIS A 41 -2.37 -13.22 8.21
C HIS A 41 -3.79 -13.68 7.91
N ASP A 42 -3.96 -14.80 7.22
CA ASP A 42 -5.28 -15.29 6.78
C ASP A 42 -6.06 -14.21 5.99
N VAL A 43 -5.38 -13.59 5.00
CA VAL A 43 -5.96 -12.59 4.10
C VAL A 43 -5.86 -13.08 2.67
N ILE A 44 -6.96 -12.98 1.91
CA ILE A 44 -6.95 -13.32 0.48
C ILE A 44 -6.32 -12.15 -0.27
N VAL A 45 -5.18 -12.43 -0.93
CA VAL A 45 -4.45 -11.45 -1.75
C VAL A 45 -4.34 -11.96 -3.18
N ALA A 46 -4.72 -11.14 -4.13
CA ALA A 46 -4.51 -11.39 -5.55
C ALA A 46 -3.43 -10.43 -6.09
N THR A 47 -2.29 -10.99 -6.51
CA THR A 47 -1.20 -10.23 -7.10
C THR A 47 -1.28 -10.25 -8.62
N TYR A 48 -1.17 -9.09 -9.25
CA TYR A 48 -1.08 -8.89 -10.70
C TYR A 48 -0.17 -7.69 -10.96
N GLY A 49 0.12 -7.37 -12.21
CA GLY A 49 0.95 -6.20 -12.51
C GLY A 49 1.59 -6.24 -13.89
N HIS A 50 2.59 -5.38 -14.05
CA HIS A 50 3.36 -5.20 -15.28
C HIS A 50 4.73 -5.90 -15.12
N ALA A 51 4.80 -7.16 -15.49
CA ALA A 51 6.01 -7.98 -15.27
C ALA A 51 7.25 -7.46 -16.00
N SER A 52 7.06 -6.63 -17.06
CA SER A 52 8.15 -6.08 -17.87
C SER A 52 8.95 -4.99 -17.15
N ASP A 53 8.34 -4.30 -16.18
CA ASP A 53 8.94 -3.19 -15.44
C ASP A 53 8.97 -3.40 -13.91
N GLY A 54 8.46 -4.56 -13.46
CA GLY A 54 8.48 -4.93 -12.05
C GLY A 54 7.38 -4.28 -11.21
N ASN A 55 6.43 -3.58 -11.83
CA ASN A 55 5.29 -3.00 -11.12
C ASN A 55 4.28 -4.08 -10.72
N LEU A 56 3.94 -4.12 -9.43
CA LEU A 56 3.08 -5.13 -8.83
C LEU A 56 1.93 -4.48 -8.07
N HIS A 57 0.75 -5.07 -8.21
CA HIS A 57 -0.47 -4.69 -7.51
C HIS A 57 -0.95 -5.87 -6.67
N ALA A 58 -1.26 -5.64 -5.40
CA ALA A 58 -1.80 -6.65 -4.51
C ALA A 58 -3.18 -6.23 -4.00
N LYS A 59 -4.23 -6.78 -4.62
CA LYS A 59 -5.60 -6.57 -4.17
C LYS A 59 -5.97 -7.53 -3.07
N MET A 60 -6.58 -7.00 -2.03
CA MET A 60 -7.03 -7.77 -0.89
C MET A 60 -8.54 -7.92 -0.89
N MET A 61 -9.00 -9.06 -0.40
CA MET A 61 -10.42 -9.31 -0.12
C MET A 61 -10.65 -9.16 1.37
N VAL A 62 -11.53 -8.24 1.74
CA VAL A 62 -11.88 -7.96 3.14
C VAL A 62 -13.38 -8.05 3.37
N ASP A 63 -13.76 -8.50 4.56
CA ASP A 63 -15.13 -8.37 5.04
C ASP A 63 -15.33 -6.90 5.47
N PRO A 64 -16.25 -6.14 4.84
CA PRO A 64 -16.44 -4.74 5.14
C PRO A 64 -16.98 -4.46 6.56
N TYR A 65 -17.45 -5.50 7.26
CA TYR A 65 -18.04 -5.39 8.59
C TYR A 65 -17.23 -6.08 9.69
N ASP A 66 -16.09 -6.70 9.35
CA ASP A 66 -15.19 -7.38 10.30
C ASP A 66 -13.94 -6.53 10.54
N ARG A 67 -13.89 -5.87 11.69
CA ARG A 67 -12.76 -5.04 12.09
C ARG A 67 -11.47 -5.83 12.20
N ASP A 68 -11.51 -7.03 12.75
CA ASP A 68 -10.31 -7.87 12.90
C ASP A 68 -9.74 -8.27 11.53
N ASN A 69 -10.62 -8.50 10.54
CA ASN A 69 -10.19 -8.78 9.17
C ASN A 69 -9.49 -7.55 8.54
N TRP A 70 -10.01 -6.33 8.80
CA TRP A 70 -9.35 -5.10 8.37
C TRP A 70 -7.97 -4.91 9.03
N GLU A 71 -7.87 -5.15 10.34
CA GLU A 71 -6.59 -5.05 11.05
C GLU A 71 -5.56 -6.04 10.52
N ARG A 72 -5.96 -7.28 10.20
CA ARG A 72 -5.10 -8.26 9.52
C ARG A 72 -4.69 -7.79 8.12
N ALA A 73 -5.63 -7.25 7.36
CA ALA A 73 -5.33 -6.71 6.03
C ALA A 73 -4.30 -5.59 6.09
N PHE A 74 -4.39 -4.65 7.04
CA PHE A 74 -3.40 -3.58 7.21
C PHE A 74 -2.02 -4.10 7.63
N LYS A 75 -1.95 -5.09 8.52
CA LYS A 75 -0.68 -5.77 8.84
C LYS A 75 -0.07 -6.44 7.61
N THR A 76 -0.91 -7.09 6.81
CA THR A 76 -0.50 -7.69 5.53
C THR A 76 0.07 -6.63 4.58
N VAL A 77 -0.57 -5.47 4.47
CA VAL A 77 -0.08 -4.34 3.65
C VAL A 77 1.31 -3.89 4.08
N SER A 78 1.48 -3.62 5.37
CA SER A 78 2.76 -3.14 5.91
C SER A 78 3.89 -4.14 5.67
N GLU A 79 3.66 -5.43 5.92
CA GLU A 79 4.66 -6.47 5.67
C GLU A 79 4.96 -6.66 4.18
N ILE A 80 3.97 -6.51 3.28
CA ILE A 80 4.18 -6.53 1.84
C ILE A 80 5.06 -5.35 1.40
N PHE A 81 4.83 -4.16 1.92
CA PHE A 81 5.67 -3.00 1.62
C PHE A 81 7.10 -3.17 2.17
N GLU A 82 7.24 -3.70 3.38
CA GLU A 82 8.55 -4.03 3.94
C GLU A 82 9.30 -5.04 3.07
N ALA A 83 8.65 -6.11 2.65
CA ALA A 83 9.24 -7.09 1.73
C ALA A 83 9.65 -6.47 0.38
N CYS A 84 8.89 -5.51 -0.15
CA CYS A 84 9.28 -4.78 -1.36
C CYS A 84 10.56 -3.96 -1.14
N ILE A 85 10.65 -3.25 -0.02
CA ILE A 85 11.83 -2.43 0.33
C ILE A 85 13.07 -3.33 0.50
N GLU A 86 12.93 -4.48 1.17
CA GLU A 86 14.01 -5.46 1.35
C GLU A 86 14.50 -6.07 0.01
N LEU A 87 13.66 -6.05 -1.02
CA LEU A 87 13.99 -6.49 -2.36
C LEU A 87 14.52 -5.36 -3.27
N ASP A 88 15.00 -4.27 -2.69
CA ASP A 88 15.44 -3.06 -3.40
C ASP A 88 14.34 -2.40 -4.24
N GLY A 89 13.09 -2.58 -3.83
CA GLY A 89 11.91 -2.04 -4.47
C GLY A 89 11.42 -0.72 -3.89
N THR A 90 10.22 -0.33 -4.29
CA THR A 90 9.54 0.87 -3.81
C THR A 90 8.05 0.60 -3.54
N VAL A 91 7.48 1.32 -2.59
CA VAL A 91 6.05 1.22 -2.26
C VAL A 91 5.16 1.98 -3.24
N THR A 92 5.73 2.72 -4.19
CA THR A 92 4.99 3.48 -5.19
C THR A 92 5.71 3.52 -6.53
N GLY A 93 5.09 2.97 -7.56
CA GLY A 93 5.58 2.97 -8.94
C GLY A 93 5.00 4.13 -9.76
N GLU A 94 3.68 4.21 -9.91
CA GLU A 94 3.00 5.12 -10.82
C GLU A 94 1.80 5.89 -10.22
N HIS A 95 1.12 5.36 -9.18
CA HIS A 95 -0.12 5.94 -8.64
C HIS A 95 0.08 7.05 -7.60
N GLY A 96 1.31 7.21 -7.09
CA GLY A 96 1.61 8.12 -6.00
C GLY A 96 1.29 7.54 -4.61
N VAL A 97 1.48 8.35 -3.59
CA VAL A 97 1.50 7.91 -2.17
C VAL A 97 0.18 8.22 -1.45
N GLY A 98 -0.32 9.44 -1.57
CA GLY A 98 -1.49 9.91 -0.83
C GLY A 98 -1.30 9.80 0.69
N ILE A 99 -2.35 9.34 1.39
CA ILE A 99 -2.30 9.01 2.83
C ILE A 99 -2.13 7.51 3.07
N ALA A 100 -2.63 6.66 2.16
CA ALA A 100 -2.66 5.21 2.33
C ALA A 100 -1.27 4.58 2.45
N LYS A 101 -0.28 5.11 1.74
CA LYS A 101 1.10 4.62 1.74
C LYS A 101 2.06 5.53 2.53
N ALA A 102 1.56 6.59 3.16
CA ALA A 102 2.39 7.66 3.73
C ALA A 102 3.38 7.16 4.79
N ILE A 103 2.96 6.21 5.63
CA ILE A 103 3.80 5.65 6.69
C ILE A 103 4.96 4.86 6.09
N ASP A 104 4.66 3.93 5.17
CA ASP A 104 5.67 3.06 4.58
C ASP A 104 6.57 3.83 3.59
N PHE A 105 6.03 4.81 2.87
CA PHE A 105 6.81 5.75 2.08
C PHE A 105 7.83 6.54 2.93
N LYS A 106 7.45 6.99 4.12
CA LYS A 106 8.39 7.68 5.02
C LYS A 106 9.50 6.75 5.51
N LYS A 107 9.21 5.47 5.77
CA LYS A 107 10.23 4.47 6.11
C LYS A 107 11.22 4.29 4.95
N GLU A 108 10.71 4.09 3.73
CA GLU A 108 11.51 3.92 2.53
C GLU A 108 12.39 5.14 2.23
N ARG A 109 11.85 6.35 2.35
CA ARG A 109 12.48 7.61 1.92
C ARG A 109 13.03 8.46 3.06
N VAL A 110 13.31 7.88 4.21
CA VAL A 110 13.75 8.61 5.42
C VAL A 110 14.91 9.58 5.14
N SER A 111 15.89 9.18 4.33
CA SER A 111 17.04 10.01 3.96
C SER A 111 16.70 11.21 3.07
N ASN A 112 15.57 11.15 2.37
CA ASN A 112 15.18 12.13 1.35
C ASN A 112 14.03 13.04 1.79
N LEU A 113 13.43 12.82 2.96
CA LEU A 113 12.26 13.58 3.42
C LEU A 113 12.51 15.09 3.50
N LYS A 114 13.73 15.49 3.86
CA LYS A 114 14.12 16.90 3.87
C LYS A 114 14.01 17.52 2.47
N THR A 115 14.57 16.86 1.46
CA THR A 115 14.51 17.33 0.07
C THR A 115 13.08 17.40 -0.46
N TYR A 116 12.23 16.42 -0.13
CA TYR A 116 10.81 16.48 -0.50
C TYR A 116 10.12 17.71 0.09
N ARG A 117 10.36 18.04 1.36
CA ARG A 117 9.83 19.24 2.00
C ARG A 117 10.34 20.54 1.38
N GLU A 118 11.63 20.60 1.05
CA GLU A 118 12.23 21.74 0.38
C GLU A 118 11.59 22.01 -0.99
N ILE A 119 11.39 20.95 -1.80
CA ILE A 119 10.69 21.03 -3.09
C ILE A 119 9.23 21.47 -2.88
N LYS A 120 8.52 20.87 -1.93
CA LYS A 120 7.14 21.24 -1.61
C LYS A 120 7.04 22.71 -1.24
N THR A 121 7.91 23.20 -0.37
CA THR A 121 7.91 24.62 0.06
C THR A 121 8.24 25.58 -1.08
N ALA A 122 9.14 25.20 -1.98
CA ALA A 122 9.49 26.01 -3.14
C ALA A 122 8.33 26.14 -4.12
N MET A 123 7.56 25.06 -4.31
CA MET A 123 6.43 25.01 -5.26
C MET A 123 5.11 25.50 -4.65
N ASP A 124 4.95 25.39 -3.34
CA ASP A 124 3.73 25.73 -2.60
C ASP A 124 4.07 26.40 -1.27
N PRO A 125 4.59 27.64 -1.32
CA PRO A 125 5.08 28.35 -0.12
C PRO A 125 3.99 28.62 0.91
N ASN A 126 2.72 28.66 0.49
CA ASN A 126 1.57 28.87 1.37
C ASN A 126 0.94 27.56 1.87
N ASN A 127 1.49 26.39 1.47
CA ASN A 127 1.00 25.07 1.86
C ASN A 127 -0.51 24.86 1.67
N ILE A 128 -1.03 25.29 0.50
CA ILE A 128 -2.45 25.16 0.15
C ILE A 128 -2.76 23.89 -0.66
N LEU A 129 -1.73 23.27 -1.30
CA LEU A 129 -1.89 22.07 -2.12
C LEU A 129 -1.74 20.81 -1.26
N ASN A 130 -2.85 20.16 -0.92
CA ASN A 130 -2.87 18.92 -0.13
C ASN A 130 -2.02 18.99 1.17
N PRO A 131 -2.25 19.95 2.06
CA PRO A 131 -1.51 20.06 3.30
C PRO A 131 -1.63 18.79 4.15
N GLY A 132 -0.55 18.40 4.82
CA GLY A 132 -0.54 17.23 5.71
C GLY A 132 -0.70 15.88 4.99
N LYS A 133 -0.36 15.79 3.70
CA LYS A 133 -0.41 14.54 2.92
C LYS A 133 1.01 14.01 2.64
N THR A 134 1.09 12.76 2.20
CA THR A 134 2.32 12.08 1.78
C THR A 134 3.36 12.08 2.92
N PHE A 135 4.49 12.76 2.75
CA PHE A 135 5.60 12.79 3.72
C PHE A 135 5.32 13.61 4.98
N ASP A 136 4.28 14.45 4.97
CA ASP A 136 3.83 15.24 6.14
C ASP A 136 2.60 14.63 6.84
N PHE A 137 2.12 13.48 6.39
CA PHE A 137 0.99 12.80 7.01
C PHE A 137 1.39 12.18 8.35
N GLU A 138 0.66 12.52 9.42
CA GLU A 138 0.89 12.02 10.79
C GLU A 138 -0.32 11.27 11.37
N GLY A 139 -1.38 11.07 10.56
CA GLY A 139 -2.59 10.38 10.97
C GLY A 139 -2.49 8.87 11.00
N ASP A 140 -3.59 8.23 11.36
CA ASP A 140 -3.81 6.79 11.23
C ASP A 140 -4.55 6.52 9.91
N PRO A 141 -3.93 5.80 8.95
CA PRO A 141 -4.59 5.48 7.68
C PRO A 141 -5.92 4.75 7.84
N LEU A 142 -6.08 3.91 8.88
CA LEU A 142 -7.33 3.22 9.20
C LEU A 142 -8.45 4.19 9.54
N ALA A 143 -8.18 5.15 10.43
CA ALA A 143 -9.15 6.14 10.84
C ALA A 143 -9.45 7.16 9.73
N ASP A 144 -8.40 7.60 9.02
CA ASP A 144 -8.49 8.69 8.04
C ASP A 144 -9.07 8.27 6.69
N LEU A 145 -8.93 7.00 6.28
CA LEU A 145 -9.50 6.48 5.03
C LEU A 145 -10.98 6.10 5.12
N ARG A 146 -11.59 6.18 6.30
CA ARG A 146 -13.01 5.94 6.52
C ARG A 146 -13.53 4.66 5.86
N TYR A 147 -12.87 3.54 6.12
CA TYR A 147 -13.40 2.25 5.71
C TYR A 147 -14.75 2.00 6.37
N PRO A 148 -15.68 1.29 5.70
CA PRO A 148 -17.03 1.08 6.20
C PRO A 148 -17.08 0.05 7.34
N VAL A 149 -16.25 0.22 8.36
CA VAL A 149 -16.39 -0.53 9.60
C VAL A 149 -17.57 0.10 10.33
N LYS A 150 -18.70 -0.57 10.33
CA LYS A 150 -19.82 -0.18 11.20
C LYS A 150 -19.45 -0.54 12.63
N ASP A 151 -19.57 0.45 13.51
CA ASP A 151 -19.53 0.26 14.97
C ASP A 151 -20.57 -0.78 15.41
#